data_1310495072fed49d51638c8280de91f5
#
_entry.id   1310495072fed49d51638c8280de91f5
#
_cell.length_a   1.000
_cell.length_b   1.000
_cell.length_c   1.000
_cell.angle_alpha   90.00
_cell.angle_beta   90.00
_cell.angle_gamma   90.00
#
_symmetry.space_group_name_H-M   'P 1'
#
loop_
_entity.id
_entity.type
_entity.pdbx_description
1 polymer ?
#
loop_
_entity_poly.entity_id
_entity_poly.type
_entity_poly.pdbx_seq_one_letter_code
_entity_poly.pdbx_strand_id
1 'polypeptide(L)'
;MRQRGLSPDKYTYSTLITSFSKDGLFDSSFFWLQQMERDKVPGDLVLYSNLIELSRKLCDYSKAITIFNTMKGSVNIVPDLIVYNTMISVFGKAKLFREARLLFQEMRDNGISPNTFSYSTLLAIYVDNRKFVEALSLFSEMNESKCRIDLTTCNIMIDVYGQLHMIKEADCFFWGMRNLGIEPNVVSYNTILRVYGEAELFGEAVHLFSLMQRKGVQQNVVTYNTMISIYGKFLEHEKATNLIQEMQSRGIQPDAITNSTIISIWEKAGKLDRATMLFQKLRTSGVKIDEVLYQTMIVAYQRAGLVAHAKRLLNELKQPDNVSRETAITILARAGKVDEAMWVFRQAFDAGEVKDISVFECVIDIFSTDRKYAHVIEVFEKMREVGHFPDSNVIALVLNAFGKLREFDKADALYKQMYEKGCVFPDEVHFQMLDLYGARRDFKMVESLFEKLDSHPNINKKELHFVVANIYERADRFNDASRIMNRMNHKNN
;
A
#
# COMPACT_ATOMS: atom_id res chain seq x y z
N MET A 1 -21.85 33.81 23.89
CA MET A 1 -22.93 33.07 24.54
C MET A 1 -22.54 32.70 25.98
N ARG A 2 -21.50 31.91 26.20
CA ARG A 2 -21.09 31.47 27.56
C ARG A 2 -20.79 32.60 28.53
N GLN A 3 -20.16 33.70 28.10
CA GLN A 3 -19.90 34.89 28.92
C GLN A 3 -21.19 35.61 29.40
N ARG A 4 -22.32 35.34 28.74
CA ARG A 4 -23.66 35.87 29.10
C ARG A 4 -24.54 34.83 29.79
N GLY A 5 -23.96 33.69 30.25
CA GLY A 5 -24.70 32.64 30.96
C GLY A 5 -25.61 31.78 30.04
N LEU A 6 -25.48 31.90 28.73
CA LEU A 6 -26.28 31.11 27.78
C LEU A 6 -25.52 29.85 27.39
N SER A 7 -26.12 28.67 27.55
CA SER A 7 -25.62 27.39 27.09
C SER A 7 -25.93 27.20 25.61
N PRO A 8 -24.93 26.85 24.78
CA PRO A 8 -25.19 26.50 23.37
C PRO A 8 -26.09 25.26 23.27
N ASP A 9 -27.10 25.33 22.42
CA ASP A 9 -27.97 24.20 22.13
C ASP A 9 -27.50 23.39 20.90
N LYS A 10 -28.22 22.30 20.56
CA LYS A 10 -27.92 21.45 19.41
C LYS A 10 -27.84 22.26 18.12
N TYR A 11 -28.75 23.22 17.91
CA TYR A 11 -28.79 24.02 16.68
C TYR A 11 -27.55 24.91 16.55
N THR A 12 -27.14 25.53 17.66
CA THR A 12 -25.93 26.37 17.71
C THR A 12 -24.67 25.57 17.35
N TYR A 13 -24.51 24.37 17.94
CA TYR A 13 -23.37 23.50 17.62
C TYR A 13 -23.40 23.02 16.19
N SER A 14 -24.53 22.50 15.70
CA SER A 14 -24.66 22.01 14.33
C SER A 14 -24.36 23.11 13.30
N THR A 15 -24.82 24.34 13.54
CA THR A 15 -24.53 25.48 12.67
C THR A 15 -23.05 25.82 12.63
N LEU A 16 -22.39 25.87 13.79
CA LEU A 16 -20.95 26.15 13.87
C LEU A 16 -20.13 25.04 13.15
N ILE A 17 -20.40 23.80 13.49
CA ILE A 17 -19.69 22.66 12.90
C ILE A 17 -19.87 22.64 11.38
N THR A 18 -21.09 22.83 10.90
CA THR A 18 -21.40 22.83 9.45
C THR A 18 -20.75 24.02 8.74
N SER A 19 -20.68 25.20 9.37
CA SER A 19 -20.02 26.37 8.80
C SER A 19 -18.53 26.13 8.65
N PHE A 20 -17.83 25.71 9.72
CA PHE A 20 -16.41 25.38 9.66
C PHE A 20 -16.11 24.24 8.67
N SER A 21 -17.01 23.24 8.56
CA SER A 21 -16.89 22.16 7.59
C SER A 21 -16.94 22.66 6.14
N LYS A 22 -17.85 23.60 5.85
CA LYS A 22 -17.98 24.21 4.51
C LYS A 22 -16.79 25.08 4.15
N ASP A 23 -16.19 25.76 5.15
CA ASP A 23 -15.01 26.60 4.97
C ASP A 23 -13.70 25.79 4.92
N GLY A 24 -13.78 24.45 5.00
CA GLY A 24 -12.62 23.56 4.96
C GLY A 24 -11.78 23.54 6.26
N LEU A 25 -12.29 24.15 7.34
CA LEU A 25 -11.61 24.23 8.63
C LEU A 25 -11.97 23.01 9.50
N PHE A 26 -11.51 21.84 9.07
CA PHE A 26 -11.91 20.57 9.67
C PHE A 26 -11.51 20.43 11.15
N ASP A 27 -10.30 20.87 11.52
CA ASP A 27 -9.86 20.80 12.92
C ASP A 27 -10.76 21.63 13.84
N SER A 28 -11.23 22.79 13.37
CA SER A 28 -12.20 23.59 14.10
C SER A 28 -13.57 22.90 14.21
N SER A 29 -14.02 22.25 13.14
CA SER A 29 -15.27 21.46 13.16
C SER A 29 -15.19 20.33 14.18
N PHE A 30 -14.06 19.60 14.18
CA PHE A 30 -13.82 18.50 15.10
C PHE A 30 -13.71 18.97 16.56
N PHE A 31 -13.05 20.09 16.79
CA PHE A 31 -13.00 20.73 18.12
C PHE A 31 -14.41 21.05 18.64
N TRP A 32 -15.28 21.64 17.81
CA TRP A 32 -16.63 21.96 18.21
C TRP A 32 -17.50 20.73 18.43
N LEU A 33 -17.27 19.64 17.68
CA LEU A 33 -17.91 18.35 17.97
C LEU A 33 -17.52 17.84 19.36
N GLN A 34 -16.24 17.87 19.72
CA GLN A 34 -15.79 17.47 21.05
C GLN A 34 -16.37 18.37 22.16
N GLN A 35 -16.54 19.68 21.91
CA GLN A 35 -17.20 20.56 22.88
C GLN A 35 -18.68 20.22 23.05
N MET A 36 -19.38 19.90 21.97
CA MET A 36 -20.76 19.44 21.99
C MET A 36 -20.93 18.18 22.84
N GLU A 37 -20.01 17.24 22.70
CA GLU A 37 -19.97 16.01 23.50
C GLU A 37 -19.71 16.28 25.00
N ARG A 38 -18.74 17.15 25.30
CA ARG A 38 -18.45 17.58 26.71
C ARG A 38 -19.64 18.24 27.38
N ASP A 39 -20.39 19.01 26.62
CA ASP A 39 -21.61 19.66 27.11
C ASP A 39 -22.81 18.69 27.12
N LYS A 40 -22.60 17.40 26.75
CA LYS A 40 -23.63 16.35 26.66
C LYS A 40 -24.83 16.72 25.77
N VAL A 41 -24.59 17.53 24.74
CA VAL A 41 -25.59 17.87 23.74
C VAL A 41 -25.58 16.78 22.65
N PRO A 42 -26.69 16.05 22.40
CA PRO A 42 -26.68 14.98 21.42
C PRO A 42 -26.61 15.55 19.98
N GLY A 43 -25.69 14.99 19.17
CA GLY A 43 -25.66 15.24 17.74
C GLY A 43 -26.85 14.59 17.03
N ASP A 44 -26.88 14.71 15.69
CA ASP A 44 -27.81 13.96 14.85
C ASP A 44 -27.05 13.20 13.75
N LEU A 45 -27.76 12.27 13.10
CA LEU A 45 -27.20 11.45 12.05
C LEU A 45 -26.60 12.30 10.92
N VAL A 46 -27.24 13.41 10.54
CA VAL A 46 -26.79 14.27 9.44
C VAL A 46 -25.46 14.94 9.78
N LEU A 47 -25.31 15.42 11.02
CA LEU A 47 -24.06 16.04 11.47
C LEU A 47 -22.90 15.05 11.42
N TYR A 48 -23.08 13.86 12.01
CA TYR A 48 -22.05 12.83 12.03
C TYR A 48 -21.72 12.33 10.62
N SER A 49 -22.72 12.09 9.76
CA SER A 49 -22.54 11.67 8.36
C SER A 49 -21.69 12.67 7.57
N ASN A 50 -21.99 13.97 7.70
CA ASN A 50 -21.24 15.02 7.02
C ASN A 50 -19.78 15.09 7.48
N LEU A 51 -19.53 14.93 8.79
CA LEU A 51 -18.17 14.94 9.34
C LEU A 51 -17.37 13.70 8.93
N ILE A 52 -17.99 12.53 8.91
CA ILE A 52 -17.37 11.29 8.43
C ILE A 52 -16.99 11.42 6.95
N GLU A 53 -17.93 11.94 6.12
CA GLU A 53 -17.65 12.13 4.70
C GLU A 53 -16.56 13.18 4.44
N LEU A 54 -16.53 14.24 5.23
CA LEU A 54 -15.46 15.25 5.15
C LEU A 54 -14.11 14.66 5.55
N SER A 55 -14.05 13.89 6.65
CA SER A 55 -12.84 13.19 7.09
C SER A 55 -12.32 12.24 6.00
N ARG A 56 -13.24 11.51 5.35
CA ARG A 56 -12.91 10.61 4.24
C ARG A 56 -12.31 11.37 3.04
N LYS A 57 -12.88 12.53 2.68
CA LYS A 57 -12.36 13.39 1.59
C LYS A 57 -10.97 13.96 1.89
N LEU A 58 -10.71 14.28 3.15
CA LEU A 58 -9.41 14.78 3.62
C LEU A 58 -8.41 13.67 3.93
N CYS A 59 -8.79 12.41 3.68
CA CYS A 59 -7.98 11.22 3.96
C CYS A 59 -7.57 11.08 5.45
N ASP A 60 -8.30 11.73 6.37
CA ASP A 60 -8.09 11.57 7.82
C ASP A 60 -8.99 10.46 8.36
N TYR A 61 -8.58 9.23 8.07
CA TYR A 61 -9.36 8.03 8.42
C TYR A 61 -9.45 7.81 9.93
N SER A 62 -8.45 8.24 10.70
CA SER A 62 -8.43 8.11 12.16
C SER A 62 -9.55 8.95 12.79
N LYS A 63 -9.73 10.19 12.35
CA LYS A 63 -10.83 11.04 12.82
C LYS A 63 -12.20 10.50 12.38
N ALA A 64 -12.31 9.99 11.14
CA ALA A 64 -13.55 9.36 10.67
C ALA A 64 -13.98 8.21 11.59
N ILE A 65 -13.04 7.34 11.98
CA ILE A 65 -13.28 6.22 12.91
C ILE A 65 -13.71 6.74 14.30
N THR A 66 -13.03 7.76 14.82
CA THR A 66 -13.36 8.36 16.10
C THR A 66 -14.79 8.92 16.09
N ILE A 67 -15.15 9.70 15.05
CA ILE A 67 -16.49 10.29 14.90
C ILE A 67 -17.55 9.19 14.83
N PHE A 68 -17.29 8.11 14.06
CA PHE A 68 -18.22 6.99 13.96
C PHE A 68 -18.43 6.27 15.29
N ASN A 69 -17.36 6.02 16.05
CA ASN A 69 -17.46 5.41 17.39
C ASN A 69 -18.23 6.30 18.37
N THR A 70 -18.01 7.61 18.33
CA THR A 70 -18.80 8.58 19.12
C THR A 70 -20.28 8.55 18.75
N MET A 71 -20.59 8.52 17.44
CA MET A 71 -21.96 8.40 16.97
C MET A 71 -22.63 7.12 17.50
N LYS A 72 -21.96 5.98 17.44
CA LYS A 72 -22.46 4.70 17.98
C LYS A 72 -22.66 4.71 19.49
N GLY A 73 -21.84 5.46 20.21
CA GLY A 73 -21.98 5.66 21.67
C GLY A 73 -23.12 6.60 22.06
N SER A 74 -23.68 7.35 21.11
CA SER A 74 -24.77 8.29 21.36
C SER A 74 -26.11 7.56 21.45
N VAL A 75 -26.90 7.85 22.49
CA VAL A 75 -28.24 7.26 22.68
C VAL A 75 -29.16 7.73 21.56
N ASN A 76 -29.83 6.77 20.88
CA ASN A 76 -30.85 7.01 19.84
C ASN A 76 -30.32 7.39 18.42
N ILE A 77 -29.02 7.19 18.10
CA ILE A 77 -28.55 7.37 16.72
C ILE A 77 -28.17 6.01 16.16
N VAL A 78 -28.91 5.55 15.18
CA VAL A 78 -28.61 4.33 14.42
C VAL A 78 -28.00 4.75 13.09
N PRO A 79 -26.79 4.24 12.72
CA PRO A 79 -26.20 4.49 11.41
C PRO A 79 -27.14 4.01 10.31
N ASP A 80 -27.27 4.78 9.25
CA ASP A 80 -28.02 4.39 8.05
C ASP A 80 -27.11 3.72 6.99
N LEU A 81 -27.71 3.31 5.88
CA LEU A 81 -26.99 2.69 4.76
C LEU A 81 -25.85 3.55 4.25
N ILE A 82 -26.02 4.88 4.24
CA ILE A 82 -25.00 5.82 3.72
C ILE A 82 -23.80 5.84 4.64
N VAL A 83 -24.03 5.93 5.95
CA VAL A 83 -22.96 5.93 6.96
C VAL A 83 -22.19 4.61 6.94
N TYR A 84 -22.88 3.46 6.90
CA TYR A 84 -22.23 2.16 6.80
C TYR A 84 -21.34 2.06 5.55
N ASN A 85 -21.85 2.44 4.39
CA ASN A 85 -21.09 2.40 3.14
C ASN A 85 -19.89 3.35 3.16
N THR A 86 -20.04 4.55 3.72
CA THR A 86 -18.96 5.50 3.88
C THR A 86 -17.87 4.94 4.80
N MET A 87 -18.25 4.32 5.91
CA MET A 87 -17.31 3.73 6.86
C MET A 87 -16.64 2.47 6.32
N ILE A 88 -17.33 1.61 5.57
CA ILE A 88 -16.71 0.49 4.85
C ILE A 88 -15.62 1.01 3.90
N SER A 89 -15.91 2.09 3.16
CA SER A 89 -14.92 2.73 2.29
C SER A 89 -13.74 3.33 3.09
N VAL A 90 -14.00 3.96 4.24
CA VAL A 90 -12.95 4.48 5.15
C VAL A 90 -12.04 3.36 5.64
N PHE A 91 -12.61 2.25 6.15
CA PHE A 91 -11.82 1.10 6.59
C PHE A 91 -11.00 0.49 5.45
N GLY A 92 -11.57 0.42 4.23
CA GLY A 92 -10.84 -0.04 3.05
C GLY A 92 -9.62 0.83 2.74
N LYS A 93 -9.78 2.15 2.71
CA LYS A 93 -8.68 3.11 2.49
C LYS A 93 -7.64 3.10 3.62
N ALA A 94 -8.07 2.86 4.85
CA ALA A 94 -7.19 2.68 6.01
C ALA A 94 -6.50 1.29 6.05
N LYS A 95 -6.74 0.43 5.06
CA LYS A 95 -6.25 -0.96 4.99
C LYS A 95 -6.73 -1.87 6.15
N LEU A 96 -7.84 -1.52 6.77
CA LEU A 96 -8.48 -2.23 7.88
C LEU A 96 -9.58 -3.16 7.35
N PHE A 97 -9.21 -4.17 6.57
CA PHE A 97 -10.16 -5.02 5.84
C PHE A 97 -11.04 -5.90 6.77
N ARG A 98 -10.52 -6.31 7.95
CA ARG A 98 -11.27 -7.09 8.93
C ARG A 98 -12.42 -6.26 9.51
N GLU A 99 -12.11 -5.03 9.85
CA GLU A 99 -13.07 -4.05 10.39
C GLU A 99 -14.15 -3.71 9.35
N ALA A 100 -13.75 -3.58 8.07
CA ALA A 100 -14.70 -3.39 6.97
C ALA A 100 -15.69 -4.58 6.86
N ARG A 101 -15.20 -5.83 6.98
CA ARG A 101 -16.04 -7.02 6.96
C ARG A 101 -16.97 -7.09 8.17
N LEU A 102 -16.45 -6.82 9.36
CA LEU A 102 -17.26 -6.81 10.59
C LEU A 102 -18.35 -5.75 10.52
N LEU A 103 -18.04 -4.56 9.99
CA LEU A 103 -19.01 -3.50 9.83
C LEU A 103 -20.10 -3.86 8.80
N PHE A 104 -19.72 -4.54 7.72
CA PHE A 104 -20.69 -5.05 6.74
C PHE A 104 -21.63 -6.10 7.36
N GLN A 105 -21.12 -6.97 8.23
CA GLN A 105 -21.95 -7.93 8.96
C GLN A 105 -22.86 -7.21 9.97
N GLU A 106 -22.32 -6.27 10.76
CA GLU A 106 -23.10 -5.46 11.72
C GLU A 106 -24.27 -4.74 11.02
N MET A 107 -24.03 -4.18 9.83
CA MET A 107 -25.07 -3.54 9.01
C MET A 107 -26.25 -4.49 8.76
N ARG A 108 -25.99 -5.76 8.43
CA ARG A 108 -26.99 -6.80 8.19
C ARG A 108 -27.72 -7.20 9.49
N ASP A 109 -26.94 -7.37 10.56
CA ASP A 109 -27.50 -7.74 11.86
C ASP A 109 -28.44 -6.67 12.42
N ASN A 110 -28.19 -5.41 12.08
CA ASN A 110 -29.08 -4.27 12.37
C ASN A 110 -30.27 -4.14 11.38
N GLY A 111 -30.48 -5.11 10.49
CA GLY A 111 -31.60 -5.14 9.56
C GLY A 111 -31.47 -4.20 8.35
N ILE A 112 -30.28 -3.64 8.12
CA ILE A 112 -30.02 -2.77 6.96
C ILE A 112 -29.51 -3.64 5.81
N SER A 113 -30.31 -3.78 4.75
CA SER A 113 -29.96 -4.57 3.57
C SER A 113 -28.82 -3.91 2.77
N PRO A 114 -27.70 -4.62 2.54
CA PRO A 114 -26.65 -4.14 1.65
C PRO A 114 -27.18 -3.93 0.23
N ASN A 115 -26.69 -2.87 -0.42
CA ASN A 115 -26.98 -2.60 -1.82
C ASN A 115 -25.78 -2.90 -2.73
N THR A 116 -25.94 -2.71 -4.05
CA THR A 116 -24.85 -2.91 -5.04
C THR A 116 -23.57 -2.18 -4.64
N PHE A 117 -23.69 -0.94 -4.15
CA PHE A 117 -22.51 -0.15 -3.72
C PHE A 117 -21.82 -0.76 -2.50
N SER A 118 -22.58 -1.30 -1.52
CA SER A 118 -22.03 -1.97 -0.34
C SER A 118 -21.19 -3.18 -0.76
N TYR A 119 -21.75 -4.03 -1.63
CA TYR A 119 -21.05 -5.22 -2.14
C TYR A 119 -19.83 -4.86 -2.99
N SER A 120 -19.96 -3.94 -3.97
CA SER A 120 -18.84 -3.55 -4.84
C SER A 120 -17.70 -2.88 -4.07
N THR A 121 -18.00 -2.10 -3.03
CA THR A 121 -17.00 -1.49 -2.16
C THR A 121 -16.23 -2.56 -1.38
N LEU A 122 -16.91 -3.53 -0.77
CA LEU A 122 -16.25 -4.60 -0.02
C LEU A 122 -15.49 -5.56 -0.93
N LEU A 123 -16.00 -5.85 -2.14
CA LEU A 123 -15.29 -6.61 -3.17
C LEU A 123 -13.98 -5.93 -3.55
N ALA A 124 -14.00 -4.61 -3.81
CA ALA A 124 -12.79 -3.84 -4.11
C ALA A 124 -11.76 -3.93 -2.96
N ILE A 125 -12.20 -3.82 -1.70
CA ILE A 125 -11.34 -3.97 -0.52
C ILE A 125 -10.69 -5.35 -0.49
N TYR A 126 -11.43 -6.42 -0.80
CA TYR A 126 -10.87 -7.77 -0.85
C TYR A 126 -9.82 -7.92 -1.95
N VAL A 127 -10.07 -7.35 -3.14
CA VAL A 127 -9.10 -7.37 -4.25
C VAL A 127 -7.83 -6.59 -3.90
N ASP A 128 -7.95 -5.38 -3.33
CA ASP A 128 -6.82 -4.55 -2.89
C ASP A 128 -5.94 -5.28 -1.85
N ASN A 129 -6.55 -6.15 -1.04
CA ASN A 129 -5.87 -6.97 -0.02
C ASN A 129 -5.55 -8.40 -0.49
N ARG A 130 -5.67 -8.69 -1.79
CA ARG A 130 -5.42 -10.01 -2.41
C ARG A 130 -6.24 -11.16 -1.80
N LYS A 131 -7.42 -10.86 -1.28
CA LYS A 131 -8.35 -11.82 -0.68
C LYS A 131 -9.37 -12.31 -1.73
N PHE A 132 -8.86 -12.95 -2.78
CA PHE A 132 -9.66 -13.30 -3.97
C PHE A 132 -10.71 -14.39 -3.68
N VAL A 133 -10.42 -15.33 -2.78
CA VAL A 133 -11.37 -16.40 -2.39
C VAL A 133 -12.55 -15.81 -1.63
N GLU A 134 -12.25 -14.89 -0.70
CA GLU A 134 -13.28 -14.15 0.05
C GLU A 134 -14.13 -13.27 -0.89
N ALA A 135 -13.50 -12.70 -1.94
CA ALA A 135 -14.23 -11.94 -2.96
C ALA A 135 -15.21 -12.84 -3.73
N LEU A 136 -14.81 -14.06 -4.13
CA LEU A 136 -15.72 -15.03 -4.78
C LEU A 136 -16.90 -15.39 -3.87
N SER A 137 -16.64 -15.66 -2.60
CA SER A 137 -17.70 -15.96 -1.63
C SER A 137 -18.69 -14.81 -1.47
N LEU A 138 -18.17 -13.56 -1.37
CA LEU A 138 -18.99 -12.37 -1.27
C LEU A 138 -19.81 -12.12 -2.54
N PHE A 139 -19.26 -12.41 -3.70
CA PHE A 139 -19.99 -12.30 -4.97
C PHE A 139 -21.12 -13.34 -5.07
N SER A 140 -20.89 -14.57 -4.60
CA SER A 140 -21.96 -15.59 -4.50
C SER A 140 -23.09 -15.11 -3.59
N GLU A 141 -22.74 -14.55 -2.43
CA GLU A 141 -23.70 -13.96 -1.48
C GLU A 141 -24.51 -12.81 -2.12
N MET A 142 -23.85 -11.93 -2.92
CA MET A 142 -24.51 -10.86 -3.65
C MET A 142 -25.54 -11.40 -4.65
N ASN A 143 -25.20 -12.49 -5.35
CA ASN A 143 -26.11 -13.15 -6.31
C ASN A 143 -27.32 -13.79 -5.61
N GLU A 144 -27.09 -14.48 -4.49
CA GLU A 144 -28.18 -15.07 -3.68
C GLU A 144 -29.13 -14.02 -3.14
N SER A 145 -28.59 -12.87 -2.74
CA SER A 145 -29.36 -11.69 -2.30
C SER A 145 -30.14 -11.01 -3.43
N LYS A 146 -30.04 -11.49 -4.68
CA LYS A 146 -30.63 -10.89 -5.90
C LYS A 146 -30.27 -9.40 -6.06
N CYS A 147 -29.13 -9.00 -5.55
CA CYS A 147 -28.64 -7.64 -5.68
C CYS A 147 -28.19 -7.41 -7.13
N ARG A 148 -28.55 -6.26 -7.70
CA ARG A 148 -28.23 -5.95 -9.09
C ARG A 148 -26.70 -5.84 -9.27
N ILE A 149 -26.16 -6.57 -10.23
CA ILE A 149 -24.77 -6.43 -10.66
C ILE A 149 -24.64 -5.15 -11.48
N ASP A 150 -23.59 -4.37 -11.22
CA ASP A 150 -23.25 -3.16 -11.98
C ASP A 150 -21.92 -3.34 -12.74
N LEU A 151 -21.58 -2.34 -13.54
CA LEU A 151 -20.34 -2.32 -14.31
C LEU A 151 -19.08 -2.43 -13.45
N THR A 152 -19.10 -1.82 -12.26
CA THR A 152 -17.98 -1.86 -11.30
C THR A 152 -17.78 -3.27 -10.79
N THR A 153 -18.85 -3.92 -10.35
CA THR A 153 -18.83 -5.33 -9.92
C THR A 153 -18.30 -6.26 -11.02
N CYS A 154 -18.77 -6.04 -12.28
CA CYS A 154 -18.28 -6.83 -13.42
C CYS A 154 -16.77 -6.68 -13.60
N ASN A 155 -16.25 -5.48 -13.58
CA ASN A 155 -14.81 -5.25 -13.75
C ASN A 155 -13.99 -5.86 -12.62
N ILE A 156 -14.47 -5.75 -11.38
CA ILE A 156 -13.84 -6.38 -10.21
C ILE A 156 -13.81 -7.91 -10.37
N MET A 157 -14.91 -8.52 -10.80
CA MET A 157 -14.98 -9.98 -10.93
C MET A 157 -14.13 -10.51 -12.07
N ILE A 158 -14.03 -9.80 -13.20
CA ILE A 158 -13.09 -10.14 -14.27
C ILE A 158 -11.65 -10.13 -13.75
N ASP A 159 -11.30 -9.13 -12.92
CA ASP A 159 -9.99 -9.05 -12.29
C ASP A 159 -9.75 -10.22 -11.32
N VAL A 160 -10.70 -10.51 -10.43
CA VAL A 160 -10.63 -11.63 -9.47
C VAL A 160 -10.41 -12.95 -10.18
N TYR A 161 -11.20 -13.25 -11.23
CA TYR A 161 -11.01 -14.46 -12.02
C TYR A 161 -9.64 -14.50 -12.70
N GLY A 162 -9.16 -13.38 -13.22
CA GLY A 162 -7.82 -13.26 -13.79
C GLY A 162 -6.72 -13.56 -12.80
N GLN A 163 -6.79 -12.97 -11.59
CA GLN A 163 -5.80 -13.19 -10.52
C GLN A 163 -5.78 -14.64 -9.99
N LEU A 164 -6.92 -15.33 -10.07
CA LEU A 164 -7.03 -16.76 -9.73
C LEU A 164 -6.69 -17.69 -10.90
N HIS A 165 -6.23 -17.15 -12.04
CA HIS A 165 -5.97 -17.90 -13.27
C HIS A 165 -7.19 -18.67 -13.82
N MET A 166 -8.40 -18.22 -13.46
CA MET A 166 -9.68 -18.76 -13.96
C MET A 166 -10.09 -18.04 -15.24
N ILE A 167 -9.31 -18.26 -16.30
CA ILE A 167 -9.39 -17.46 -17.54
C ILE A 167 -10.72 -17.67 -18.27
N LYS A 168 -11.23 -18.92 -18.26
CA LYS A 168 -12.51 -19.26 -18.91
C LYS A 168 -13.68 -18.52 -18.24
N GLU A 169 -13.65 -18.45 -16.93
CA GLU A 169 -14.65 -17.75 -16.12
C GLU A 169 -14.58 -16.24 -16.36
N ALA A 170 -13.36 -15.66 -16.40
CA ALA A 170 -13.16 -14.25 -16.73
C ALA A 170 -13.71 -13.92 -18.12
N ASP A 171 -13.43 -14.77 -19.10
CA ASP A 171 -13.90 -14.63 -20.49
C ASP A 171 -15.44 -14.75 -20.59
N CYS A 172 -16.01 -15.81 -20.01
CA CYS A 172 -17.46 -15.98 -19.95
C CYS A 172 -18.15 -14.81 -19.26
N PHE A 173 -17.55 -14.28 -18.19
CA PHE A 173 -18.11 -13.16 -17.46
C PHE A 173 -18.07 -11.86 -18.29
N PHE A 174 -16.95 -11.56 -18.95
CA PHE A 174 -16.82 -10.41 -19.82
C PHE A 174 -17.83 -10.42 -20.98
N TRP A 175 -17.92 -11.56 -21.70
CA TRP A 175 -18.88 -11.67 -22.81
C TRP A 175 -20.34 -11.71 -22.33
N GLY A 176 -20.57 -12.24 -21.11
CA GLY A 176 -21.89 -12.31 -20.46
C GLY A 176 -22.43 -10.96 -19.99
N MET A 177 -21.59 -9.92 -19.84
CA MET A 177 -22.03 -8.58 -19.37
C MET A 177 -23.21 -8.04 -20.17
N ARG A 178 -23.21 -8.25 -21.49
CA ARG A 178 -24.30 -7.79 -22.37
C ARG A 178 -25.63 -8.49 -22.11
N ASN A 179 -25.58 -9.77 -21.74
CA ASN A 179 -26.78 -10.51 -21.39
C ASN A 179 -27.41 -9.97 -20.10
N LEU A 180 -26.58 -9.32 -19.23
CA LEU A 180 -27.03 -8.60 -18.04
C LEU A 180 -27.49 -7.16 -18.35
N GLY A 181 -27.47 -6.74 -19.63
CA GLY A 181 -27.78 -5.37 -20.03
C GLY A 181 -26.69 -4.36 -19.69
N ILE A 182 -25.44 -4.82 -19.46
CA ILE A 182 -24.30 -3.99 -19.10
C ILE A 182 -23.36 -3.91 -20.30
N GLU A 183 -23.19 -2.72 -20.88
CA GLU A 183 -22.21 -2.53 -21.97
C GLU A 183 -20.80 -2.37 -21.40
N PRO A 184 -19.82 -3.20 -21.84
CA PRO A 184 -18.43 -3.07 -21.45
C PRO A 184 -17.85 -1.72 -21.88
N ASN A 185 -17.17 -1.05 -20.97
CA ASN A 185 -16.46 0.21 -21.21
C ASN A 185 -14.94 -0.02 -21.38
N VAL A 186 -14.17 1.07 -21.57
CA VAL A 186 -12.70 1.01 -21.69
C VAL A 186 -12.03 0.27 -20.53
N VAL A 187 -12.56 0.41 -19.31
CA VAL A 187 -12.02 -0.28 -18.12
C VAL A 187 -12.23 -1.80 -18.25
N SER A 188 -13.44 -2.24 -18.65
CA SER A 188 -13.74 -3.66 -18.87
C SER A 188 -12.81 -4.29 -19.91
N TYR A 189 -12.62 -3.59 -21.03
CA TYR A 189 -11.69 -4.05 -22.09
C TYR A 189 -10.23 -4.11 -21.58
N ASN A 190 -9.77 -3.10 -20.86
CA ASN A 190 -8.41 -3.08 -20.32
C ASN A 190 -8.19 -4.18 -19.27
N THR A 191 -9.20 -4.47 -18.44
CA THR A 191 -9.11 -5.54 -17.43
C THR A 191 -8.95 -6.90 -18.09
N ILE A 192 -9.80 -7.24 -19.09
CA ILE A 192 -9.69 -8.53 -19.76
C ILE A 192 -8.45 -8.62 -20.67
N LEU A 193 -8.01 -7.52 -21.31
CA LEU A 193 -6.73 -7.46 -22.04
C LEU A 193 -5.56 -7.79 -21.12
N ARG A 194 -5.55 -7.26 -19.89
CA ARG A 194 -4.53 -7.58 -18.90
C ARG A 194 -4.56 -9.06 -18.53
N VAL A 195 -5.74 -9.62 -18.29
CA VAL A 195 -5.93 -11.04 -18.01
C VAL A 195 -5.37 -11.91 -19.14
N TYR A 196 -5.66 -11.59 -20.41
CA TYR A 196 -5.11 -12.31 -21.55
C TYR A 196 -3.58 -12.16 -21.64
N GLY A 197 -3.04 -10.96 -21.35
CA GLY A 197 -1.60 -10.73 -21.34
C GLY A 197 -0.85 -11.45 -20.23
N GLU A 198 -1.48 -11.65 -19.07
CA GLU A 198 -0.95 -12.42 -17.94
C GLU A 198 -1.02 -13.93 -18.24
N ALA A 199 -2.12 -14.38 -18.87
CA ALA A 199 -2.34 -15.76 -19.27
C ALA A 199 -1.62 -16.17 -20.58
N GLU A 200 -0.83 -15.28 -21.15
CA GLU A 200 -0.09 -15.50 -22.41
C GLU A 200 -0.99 -15.83 -23.62
N LEU A 201 -2.24 -15.38 -23.61
CA LEU A 201 -3.21 -15.54 -24.70
C LEU A 201 -3.08 -14.40 -25.72
N PHE A 202 -1.99 -14.45 -26.49
CA PHE A 202 -1.64 -13.40 -27.44
C PHE A 202 -2.69 -13.17 -28.54
N GLY A 203 -3.21 -14.24 -29.14
CA GLY A 203 -4.21 -14.17 -30.20
C GLY A 203 -5.49 -13.48 -29.74
N GLU A 204 -5.98 -13.86 -28.58
CA GLU A 204 -7.17 -13.31 -27.93
C GLU A 204 -6.99 -11.84 -27.59
N ALA A 205 -5.83 -11.45 -27.08
CA ALA A 205 -5.53 -10.05 -26.77
C ALA A 205 -5.54 -9.18 -28.04
N VAL A 206 -4.88 -9.61 -29.12
CA VAL A 206 -4.84 -8.89 -30.40
C VAL A 206 -6.24 -8.81 -31.02
N HIS A 207 -7.00 -9.91 -31.00
CA HIS A 207 -8.39 -9.92 -31.48
C HIS A 207 -9.26 -8.95 -30.69
N LEU A 208 -9.17 -8.96 -29.37
CA LEU A 208 -9.97 -8.08 -28.50
C LEU A 208 -9.61 -6.61 -28.71
N PHE A 209 -8.33 -6.27 -28.84
CA PHE A 209 -7.90 -4.90 -29.16
C PHE A 209 -8.46 -4.42 -30.50
N SER A 210 -8.40 -5.26 -31.53
CA SER A 210 -9.01 -4.95 -32.84
C SER A 210 -10.53 -4.81 -32.78
N LEU A 211 -11.19 -5.60 -31.93
CA LEU A 211 -12.64 -5.50 -31.69
C LEU A 211 -13.01 -4.20 -31.00
N MET A 212 -12.23 -3.79 -29.99
CA MET A 212 -12.38 -2.53 -29.28
C MET A 212 -12.33 -1.34 -30.26
N GLN A 213 -11.38 -1.36 -31.20
CA GLN A 213 -11.28 -0.35 -32.26
C GLN A 213 -12.50 -0.33 -33.17
N ARG A 214 -12.92 -1.52 -33.67
CA ARG A 214 -14.09 -1.65 -34.55
C ARG A 214 -15.41 -1.18 -33.89
N LYS A 215 -15.53 -1.36 -32.56
CA LYS A 215 -16.71 -0.92 -31.81
C LYS A 215 -16.67 0.56 -31.43
N GLY A 216 -15.63 1.29 -31.80
CA GLY A 216 -15.50 2.71 -31.48
C GLY A 216 -15.25 2.99 -29.99
N VAL A 217 -14.87 1.99 -29.20
CA VAL A 217 -14.48 2.21 -27.80
C VAL A 217 -13.12 2.91 -27.81
N GLN A 218 -13.07 4.15 -27.32
CA GLN A 218 -11.85 4.94 -27.33
C GLN A 218 -10.80 4.32 -26.44
N GLN A 219 -9.63 4.01 -27.03
CA GLN A 219 -8.47 3.55 -26.30
C GLN A 219 -7.84 4.70 -25.52
N ASN A 220 -7.30 4.39 -24.35
CA ASN A 220 -6.57 5.34 -23.51
C ASN A 220 -5.12 4.86 -23.29
N VAL A 221 -4.34 5.64 -22.56
CA VAL A 221 -2.94 5.32 -22.23
C VAL A 221 -2.79 3.90 -21.65
N VAL A 222 -3.71 3.48 -20.77
CA VAL A 222 -3.70 2.15 -20.15
C VAL A 222 -3.86 1.04 -21.21
N THR A 223 -4.77 1.24 -22.19
CA THR A 223 -4.99 0.28 -23.28
C THR A 223 -3.70 0.07 -24.09
N TYR A 224 -3.06 1.19 -24.50
CA TYR A 224 -1.81 1.13 -25.26
C TYR A 224 -0.69 0.51 -24.43
N ASN A 225 -0.50 0.90 -23.17
CA ASN A 225 0.53 0.34 -22.30
C ASN A 225 0.36 -1.18 -22.13
N THR A 226 -0.86 -1.66 -21.96
CA THR A 226 -1.17 -3.09 -21.86
C THR A 226 -0.78 -3.81 -23.14
N MET A 227 -1.18 -3.30 -24.31
CA MET A 227 -0.86 -3.93 -25.58
C MET A 227 0.63 -3.86 -25.94
N ILE A 228 1.31 -2.74 -25.66
CA ILE A 228 2.77 -2.61 -25.81
C ILE A 228 3.49 -3.65 -24.95
N SER A 229 3.07 -3.82 -23.70
CA SER A 229 3.61 -4.84 -22.80
C SER A 229 3.39 -6.26 -23.34
N ILE A 230 2.19 -6.55 -23.85
CA ILE A 230 1.86 -7.85 -24.47
C ILE A 230 2.78 -8.10 -25.69
N TYR A 231 2.87 -7.15 -26.62
CA TYR A 231 3.78 -7.29 -27.76
C TYR A 231 5.24 -7.47 -27.33
N GLY A 232 5.66 -6.79 -26.27
CA GLY A 232 7.01 -6.95 -25.72
C GLY A 232 7.29 -8.34 -25.15
N LYS A 233 6.31 -8.94 -24.44
CA LYS A 233 6.42 -10.32 -23.92
C LYS A 233 6.57 -11.35 -25.06
N PHE A 234 5.87 -11.15 -26.17
CA PHE A 234 5.88 -12.05 -27.33
C PHE A 234 6.93 -11.68 -28.36
N LEU A 235 7.91 -10.84 -28.03
CA LEU A 235 9.03 -10.43 -28.86
C LEU A 235 8.60 -9.73 -30.17
N GLU A 236 7.40 -9.22 -30.26
CA GLU A 236 6.85 -8.49 -31.40
C GLU A 236 7.24 -6.99 -31.38
N HIS A 237 8.55 -6.73 -31.36
CA HIS A 237 9.11 -5.40 -31.07
C HIS A 237 8.69 -4.32 -32.09
N GLU A 238 8.51 -4.69 -33.39
CA GLU A 238 8.06 -3.74 -34.43
C GLU A 238 6.59 -3.34 -34.19
N LYS A 239 5.73 -4.31 -33.83
CA LYS A 239 4.32 -4.00 -33.49
C LYS A 239 4.19 -3.10 -32.26
N ALA A 240 5.02 -3.34 -31.23
CA ALA A 240 5.08 -2.45 -30.07
C ALA A 240 5.51 -1.03 -30.46
N THR A 241 6.51 -0.88 -31.34
CA THR A 241 6.96 0.43 -31.82
C THR A 241 5.87 1.13 -32.65
N ASN A 242 5.17 0.42 -33.52
CA ASN A 242 4.10 0.96 -34.35
C ASN A 242 2.91 1.43 -33.48
N LEU A 243 2.62 0.72 -32.39
CA LEU A 243 1.57 1.11 -31.44
C LEU A 243 1.86 2.46 -30.75
N ILE A 244 3.12 2.77 -30.46
CA ILE A 244 3.49 4.08 -29.90
C ILE A 244 3.25 5.19 -30.95
N GLN A 245 3.60 4.93 -32.20
CA GLN A 245 3.34 5.90 -33.28
C GLN A 245 1.83 6.12 -33.46
N GLU A 246 1.03 5.05 -33.40
CA GLU A 246 -0.42 5.13 -33.45
C GLU A 246 -0.96 5.94 -32.27
N MET A 247 -0.51 5.65 -31.04
CA MET A 247 -0.88 6.37 -29.81
C MET A 247 -0.63 7.88 -29.96
N GLN A 248 0.56 8.27 -30.44
CA GLN A 248 0.94 9.66 -30.68
C GLN A 248 0.11 10.32 -31.78
N SER A 249 -0.15 9.60 -32.89
CA SER A 249 -0.96 10.13 -34.01
C SER A 249 -2.42 10.39 -33.60
N ARG A 250 -2.91 9.69 -32.58
CA ARG A 250 -4.24 9.91 -31.98
C ARG A 250 -4.25 11.01 -30.89
N GLY A 251 -3.12 11.69 -30.67
CA GLY A 251 -2.97 12.73 -29.67
C GLY A 251 -2.83 12.23 -28.23
N ILE A 252 -2.68 10.91 -28.04
CA ILE A 252 -2.46 10.31 -26.72
C ILE A 252 -0.96 10.35 -26.43
N GLN A 253 -0.56 11.10 -25.39
CA GLN A 253 0.85 11.24 -25.04
C GLN A 253 1.34 10.00 -24.26
N PRO A 254 2.52 9.43 -24.64
CA PRO A 254 3.17 8.39 -23.85
C PRO A 254 3.51 8.89 -22.44
N ASP A 255 3.16 8.10 -21.43
CA ASP A 255 3.53 8.36 -20.03
C ASP A 255 4.86 7.69 -19.67
N ALA A 256 5.26 7.80 -18.41
CA ALA A 256 6.49 7.19 -17.89
C ALA A 256 6.49 5.67 -18.06
N ILE A 257 5.33 5.02 -17.86
CA ILE A 257 5.17 3.56 -18.03
C ILE A 257 5.35 3.16 -19.49
N THR A 258 4.76 3.92 -20.43
CA THR A 258 4.96 3.69 -21.87
C THR A 258 6.44 3.76 -22.25
N ASN A 259 7.12 4.82 -21.81
CA ASN A 259 8.52 5.09 -22.16
C ASN A 259 9.46 4.04 -21.55
N SER A 260 9.29 3.66 -20.29
CA SER A 260 10.11 2.63 -19.66
C SER A 260 9.88 1.25 -20.27
N THR A 261 8.62 0.93 -20.59
CA THR A 261 8.27 -0.35 -21.25
C THR A 261 8.91 -0.47 -22.62
N ILE A 262 8.84 0.56 -23.46
CA ILE A 262 9.42 0.49 -24.81
C ILE A 262 10.95 0.47 -24.80
N ILE A 263 11.59 1.17 -23.87
CA ILE A 263 13.04 1.10 -23.67
C ILE A 263 13.45 -0.33 -23.31
N SER A 264 12.73 -0.97 -22.39
CA SER A 264 12.97 -2.38 -22.02
C SER A 264 12.75 -3.34 -23.20
N ILE A 265 11.76 -3.08 -24.04
CA ILE A 265 11.50 -3.86 -25.25
C ILE A 265 12.65 -3.70 -26.27
N TRP A 266 13.11 -2.48 -26.52
CA TRP A 266 14.22 -2.23 -27.44
C TRP A 266 15.55 -2.77 -26.90
N GLU A 267 15.77 -2.72 -25.58
CA GLU A 267 16.94 -3.36 -24.95
C GLU A 267 16.96 -4.86 -25.24
N LYS A 268 15.85 -5.56 -24.97
CA LYS A 268 15.72 -7.00 -25.24
C LYS A 268 15.84 -7.34 -26.74
N ALA A 269 15.44 -6.42 -27.61
CA ALA A 269 15.57 -6.55 -29.07
C ALA A 269 16.98 -6.20 -29.58
N GLY A 270 17.93 -5.84 -28.73
CA GLY A 270 19.25 -5.36 -29.13
C GLY A 270 19.26 -3.98 -29.82
N LYS A 271 18.16 -3.25 -29.80
CA LYS A 271 18.01 -1.92 -30.45
C LYS A 271 18.30 -0.78 -29.46
N LEU A 272 19.42 -0.87 -28.74
CA LEU A 272 19.80 0.05 -27.67
C LEU A 272 19.95 1.51 -28.17
N ASP A 273 20.34 1.71 -29.43
CA ASP A 273 20.44 3.07 -30.03
C ASP A 273 19.09 3.80 -29.98
N ARG A 274 17.99 3.10 -30.31
CA ARG A 274 16.64 3.68 -30.22
C ARG A 274 16.25 4.03 -28.78
N ALA A 275 16.58 3.17 -27.82
CA ALA A 275 16.35 3.43 -26.41
C ALA A 275 17.13 4.66 -25.93
N THR A 276 18.40 4.77 -26.30
CA THR A 276 19.27 5.92 -25.99
C THR A 276 18.75 7.22 -26.60
N MET A 277 18.32 7.19 -27.86
CA MET A 277 17.75 8.36 -28.53
C MET A 277 16.47 8.86 -27.84
N LEU A 278 15.57 7.95 -27.48
CA LEU A 278 14.33 8.29 -26.76
C LEU A 278 14.66 8.90 -25.39
N PHE A 279 15.54 8.28 -24.63
CA PHE A 279 15.94 8.78 -23.32
C PHE A 279 16.56 10.18 -23.40
N GLN A 280 17.45 10.43 -24.38
CA GLN A 280 18.03 11.76 -24.59
C GLN A 280 16.96 12.80 -25.00
N LYS A 281 16.02 12.42 -25.88
CA LYS A 281 14.90 13.29 -26.27
C LYS A 281 14.05 13.68 -25.05
N LEU A 282 13.75 12.75 -24.16
CA LEU A 282 13.00 13.02 -22.92
C LEU A 282 13.78 13.98 -22.00
N ARG A 283 15.10 13.79 -21.88
CA ARG A 283 15.96 14.71 -21.10
C ARG A 283 15.97 16.14 -21.65
N THR A 284 16.03 16.29 -22.97
CA THR A 284 16.08 17.62 -23.60
C THR A 284 14.74 18.32 -23.66
N SER A 285 13.64 17.59 -23.52
CA SER A 285 12.28 18.16 -23.51
C SER A 285 11.90 18.84 -22.19
N GLY A 286 12.79 18.84 -21.16
CA GLY A 286 12.53 19.42 -19.85
C GLY A 286 11.51 18.64 -19.01
N VAL A 287 11.11 17.45 -19.46
CA VAL A 287 10.25 16.56 -18.69
C VAL A 287 11.08 15.94 -17.57
N LYS A 288 10.60 16.04 -16.34
CA LYS A 288 11.24 15.42 -15.19
C LYS A 288 11.18 13.90 -15.36
N ILE A 289 12.36 13.29 -15.55
CA ILE A 289 12.48 11.85 -15.72
C ILE A 289 12.32 11.19 -14.36
N ASP A 290 11.50 10.15 -14.31
CA ASP A 290 11.25 9.39 -13.09
C ASP A 290 12.36 8.34 -12.81
N GLU A 291 12.29 7.77 -11.62
CA GLU A 291 13.22 6.73 -11.16
C GLU A 291 13.21 5.51 -12.08
N VAL A 292 12.02 5.07 -12.50
CA VAL A 292 11.86 3.85 -13.29
C VAL A 292 12.59 3.96 -14.62
N LEU A 293 12.48 5.10 -15.29
CA LEU A 293 13.10 5.32 -16.59
C LEU A 293 14.64 5.38 -16.49
N TYR A 294 15.19 6.07 -15.46
CA TYR A 294 16.62 6.08 -15.20
C TYR A 294 17.15 4.67 -14.90
N GLN A 295 16.50 3.93 -14.01
CA GLN A 295 16.87 2.56 -13.69
C GLN A 295 16.85 1.66 -14.93
N THR A 296 15.78 1.76 -15.74
CA THR A 296 15.64 0.97 -16.97
C THR A 296 16.81 1.24 -17.91
N MET A 297 17.22 2.51 -18.10
CA MET A 297 18.36 2.84 -18.95
C MET A 297 19.70 2.38 -18.37
N ILE A 298 19.91 2.49 -17.05
CA ILE A 298 21.14 2.00 -16.40
C ILE A 298 21.25 0.49 -16.59
N VAL A 299 20.16 -0.25 -16.34
CA VAL A 299 20.12 -1.71 -16.55
C VAL A 299 20.34 -2.07 -18.00
N ALA A 300 19.73 -1.34 -18.96
CA ALA A 300 19.91 -1.55 -20.38
C ALA A 300 21.39 -1.40 -20.80
N TYR A 301 22.07 -0.35 -20.34
CA TYR A 301 23.50 -0.16 -20.59
C TYR A 301 24.38 -1.23 -19.95
N GLN A 302 24.05 -1.67 -18.72
CA GLN A 302 24.79 -2.74 -18.04
C GLN A 302 24.68 -4.06 -18.78
N ARG A 303 23.48 -4.46 -19.19
CA ARG A 303 23.25 -5.71 -19.96
C ARG A 303 23.91 -5.69 -21.34
N ALA A 304 23.95 -4.52 -21.97
CA ALA A 304 24.64 -4.33 -23.26
C ALA A 304 26.17 -4.24 -23.14
N GLY A 305 26.71 -4.36 -21.91
CA GLY A 305 28.17 -4.24 -21.69
C GLY A 305 28.70 -2.80 -21.79
N LEU A 306 27.83 -1.77 -21.93
CA LEU A 306 28.21 -0.37 -22.04
C LEU A 306 28.42 0.25 -20.66
N VAL A 307 29.34 -0.34 -19.87
CA VAL A 307 29.62 0.04 -18.48
C VAL A 307 29.95 1.51 -18.32
N ALA A 308 30.65 2.12 -19.30
CA ALA A 308 31.02 3.53 -19.27
C ALA A 308 29.77 4.45 -19.31
N HIS A 309 28.74 4.11 -20.10
CA HIS A 309 27.48 4.85 -20.18
C HIS A 309 26.66 4.71 -18.88
N ALA A 310 26.58 3.49 -18.32
CA ALA A 310 25.91 3.26 -17.03
C ALA A 310 26.59 4.05 -15.90
N LYS A 311 27.93 4.02 -15.81
CA LYS A 311 28.71 4.79 -14.84
C LYS A 311 28.48 6.30 -15.01
N ARG A 312 28.40 6.80 -16.25
CA ARG A 312 28.14 8.21 -16.54
C ARG A 312 26.76 8.63 -16.00
N LEU A 313 25.70 7.86 -16.28
CA LEU A 313 24.37 8.14 -15.75
C LEU A 313 24.35 8.12 -14.21
N LEU A 314 25.01 7.14 -13.58
CA LEU A 314 25.12 7.08 -12.12
C LEU A 314 25.87 8.28 -11.53
N ASN A 315 26.92 8.79 -12.22
CA ASN A 315 27.65 9.97 -11.77
C ASN A 315 26.82 11.26 -11.93
N GLU A 316 26.00 11.35 -12.97
CA GLU A 316 25.06 12.47 -13.17
C GLU A 316 24.03 12.56 -12.03
N LEU A 317 23.66 11.44 -11.42
CA LEU A 317 22.73 11.42 -10.28
C LEU A 317 23.33 11.98 -8.98
N LYS A 318 24.63 12.19 -8.91
CA LYS A 318 25.27 12.85 -7.74
C LYS A 318 24.94 14.35 -7.68
N GLN A 319 24.69 14.99 -8.82
CA GLN A 319 24.22 16.37 -8.93
C GLN A 319 23.06 16.42 -9.94
N PRO A 320 21.86 16.03 -9.51
CA PRO A 320 20.76 15.85 -10.43
C PRO A 320 20.10 17.17 -10.82
N ASP A 321 20.28 17.59 -12.09
CA ASP A 321 19.58 18.75 -12.64
C ASP A 321 18.14 18.43 -13.04
N ASN A 322 17.88 17.15 -13.49
CA ASN A 322 16.61 16.74 -14.10
C ASN A 322 15.85 15.64 -13.31
N VAL A 323 16.33 15.28 -12.12
CA VAL A 323 15.76 14.23 -11.27
C VAL A 323 15.64 14.76 -9.86
N SER A 324 14.59 14.37 -9.12
CA SER A 324 14.54 14.73 -7.70
C SER A 324 15.68 14.04 -6.95
N ARG A 325 16.21 14.70 -5.92
CA ARG A 325 17.27 14.09 -5.10
C ARG A 325 16.81 12.79 -4.44
N GLU A 326 15.54 12.71 -4.07
CA GLU A 326 14.92 11.48 -3.54
C GLU A 326 15.02 10.32 -4.56
N THR A 327 14.67 10.58 -5.82
CA THR A 327 14.82 9.61 -6.91
C THR A 327 16.29 9.23 -7.11
N ALA A 328 17.22 10.18 -7.06
CA ALA A 328 18.65 9.91 -7.20
C ALA A 328 19.19 9.02 -6.06
N ILE A 329 18.76 9.27 -4.81
CA ILE A 329 19.12 8.46 -3.65
C ILE A 329 18.69 7.01 -3.84
N THR A 330 17.43 6.80 -4.22
CA THR A 330 16.86 5.45 -4.39
C THR A 330 17.55 4.69 -5.52
N ILE A 331 17.84 5.34 -6.66
CA ILE A 331 18.52 4.71 -7.79
C ILE A 331 19.96 4.32 -7.41
N LEU A 332 20.71 5.23 -6.77
CA LEU A 332 22.09 4.97 -6.35
C LEU A 332 22.14 3.82 -5.34
N ALA A 333 21.22 3.81 -4.37
CA ALA A 333 21.11 2.75 -3.37
C ALA A 333 20.85 1.39 -4.03
N ARG A 334 19.85 1.29 -4.91
CA ARG A 334 19.53 0.05 -5.65
C ARG A 334 20.62 -0.39 -6.61
N ALA A 335 21.45 0.53 -7.10
CA ALA A 335 22.61 0.21 -7.91
C ALA A 335 23.82 -0.27 -7.09
N GLY A 336 23.67 -0.47 -5.77
CA GLY A 336 24.76 -0.85 -4.85
C GLY A 336 25.79 0.25 -4.60
N LYS A 337 25.46 1.50 -4.96
CA LYS A 337 26.30 2.69 -4.78
C LYS A 337 25.97 3.39 -3.45
N VAL A 338 26.10 2.61 -2.35
CA VAL A 338 25.62 3.01 -1.03
C VAL A 338 26.28 4.28 -0.51
N ASP A 339 27.60 4.43 -0.68
CA ASP A 339 28.31 5.61 -0.19
C ASP A 339 27.92 6.88 -0.96
N GLU A 340 27.72 6.75 -2.28
CA GLU A 340 27.20 7.85 -3.10
C GLU A 340 25.75 8.18 -2.76
N ALA A 341 24.91 7.18 -2.53
CA ALA A 341 23.52 7.39 -2.11
C ALA A 341 23.46 8.13 -0.76
N MET A 342 24.28 7.73 0.22
CA MET A 342 24.38 8.42 1.50
C MET A 342 24.88 9.84 1.37
N TRP A 343 25.82 10.09 0.49
CA TRP A 343 26.30 11.45 0.24
C TRP A 343 25.16 12.35 -0.30
N VAL A 344 24.42 11.88 -1.30
CA VAL A 344 23.25 12.61 -1.84
C VAL A 344 22.17 12.77 -0.78
N PHE A 345 21.90 11.72 0.02
CA PHE A 345 20.92 11.75 1.10
C PHE A 345 21.24 12.84 2.14
N ARG A 346 22.48 12.91 2.64
CA ARG A 346 22.89 13.96 3.59
C ARG A 346 22.70 15.34 3.01
N GLN A 347 23.16 15.58 1.78
CA GLN A 347 22.97 16.86 1.09
C GLN A 347 21.50 17.26 0.96
N ALA A 348 20.65 16.33 0.55
CA ALA A 348 19.22 16.54 0.37
C ALA A 348 18.50 16.75 1.71
N PHE A 349 18.92 16.02 2.75
CA PHE A 349 18.38 16.14 4.10
C PHE A 349 18.73 17.52 4.70
N ASP A 350 19.99 17.92 4.63
CA ASP A 350 20.48 19.23 5.13
C ASP A 350 19.81 20.41 4.39
N ALA A 351 19.44 20.22 3.12
CA ALA A 351 18.68 21.19 2.34
C ALA A 351 17.16 21.17 2.64
N GLY A 352 16.66 20.25 3.48
CA GLY A 352 15.25 20.11 3.82
C GLY A 352 14.38 19.59 2.68
N GLU A 353 14.96 18.91 1.69
CA GLU A 353 14.28 18.40 0.51
C GLU A 353 13.70 16.98 0.71
N VAL A 354 14.26 16.19 1.64
CA VAL A 354 13.75 14.83 1.96
C VAL A 354 12.70 14.94 3.04
N LYS A 355 11.43 14.82 2.65
CA LYS A 355 10.28 14.92 3.56
C LYS A 355 9.37 13.71 3.51
N ASP A 356 9.43 12.91 2.43
CA ASP A 356 8.56 11.75 2.28
C ASP A 356 9.09 10.56 3.08
N ILE A 357 8.23 10.00 3.93
CA ILE A 357 8.54 8.81 4.73
C ILE A 357 8.98 7.62 3.86
N SER A 358 8.39 7.48 2.67
CA SER A 358 8.67 6.37 1.74
C SER A 358 10.14 6.33 1.29
N VAL A 359 10.81 7.47 1.22
CA VAL A 359 12.24 7.55 0.87
C VAL A 359 13.10 6.95 1.98
N PHE A 360 12.81 7.31 3.24
CA PHE A 360 13.52 6.76 4.40
C PHE A 360 13.32 5.24 4.48
N GLU A 361 12.09 4.75 4.35
CA GLU A 361 11.75 3.33 4.38
C GLU A 361 12.48 2.56 3.27
N CYS A 362 12.45 3.07 2.04
CA CYS A 362 13.12 2.44 0.90
C CYS A 362 14.64 2.39 1.09
N VAL A 363 15.25 3.46 1.58
CA VAL A 363 16.70 3.54 1.79
C VAL A 363 17.14 2.62 2.94
N ILE A 364 16.38 2.56 4.03
CA ILE A 364 16.60 1.65 5.16
C ILE A 364 16.55 0.19 4.69
N ASP A 365 15.55 -0.18 3.89
CA ASP A 365 15.40 -1.54 3.35
C ASP A 365 16.60 -1.93 2.48
N ILE A 366 16.99 -1.08 1.53
CA ILE A 366 18.13 -1.33 0.65
C ILE A 366 19.44 -1.46 1.45
N PHE A 367 19.71 -0.54 2.38
CA PHE A 367 20.94 -0.58 3.16
C PHE A 367 20.99 -1.76 4.13
N SER A 368 19.84 -2.20 4.63
CA SER A 368 19.73 -3.42 5.44
C SER A 368 20.08 -4.66 4.61
N THR A 369 19.56 -4.74 3.38
CA THR A 369 19.85 -5.83 2.42
C THR A 369 21.34 -5.87 2.07
N ASP A 370 21.97 -4.72 1.86
CA ASP A 370 23.41 -4.57 1.57
C ASP A 370 24.29 -4.66 2.82
N ARG A 371 23.71 -4.97 3.99
CA ARG A 371 24.41 -5.11 5.30
C ARG A 371 25.16 -3.85 5.75
N LYS A 372 24.72 -2.68 5.33
CA LYS A 372 25.30 -1.38 5.71
C LYS A 372 24.61 -0.82 6.96
N TYR A 373 24.67 -1.57 8.04
CA TYR A 373 23.91 -1.35 9.28
C TYR A 373 24.14 0.02 9.93
N ALA A 374 25.35 0.59 9.83
CA ALA A 374 25.63 1.93 10.35
C ALA A 374 24.81 3.01 9.61
N HIS A 375 24.67 2.89 8.28
CA HIS A 375 23.86 3.80 7.48
C HIS A 375 22.36 3.60 7.73
N VAL A 376 21.91 2.37 8.00
CA VAL A 376 20.53 2.10 8.42
C VAL A 376 20.17 2.92 9.67
N ILE A 377 21.05 2.92 10.66
CA ILE A 377 20.83 3.66 11.91
C ILE A 377 20.84 5.17 11.66
N GLU A 378 21.81 5.66 10.88
CA GLU A 378 21.90 7.09 10.55
C GLU A 378 20.61 7.60 9.85
N VAL A 379 20.13 6.87 8.84
CA VAL A 379 18.90 7.22 8.12
C VAL A 379 17.68 7.16 9.05
N PHE A 380 17.62 6.17 9.93
CA PHE A 380 16.56 6.05 10.92
C PHE A 380 16.55 7.22 11.93
N GLU A 381 17.72 7.65 12.41
CA GLU A 381 17.82 8.81 13.30
C GLU A 381 17.33 10.07 12.60
N LYS A 382 17.71 10.28 11.34
CA LYS A 382 17.23 11.39 10.51
C LYS A 382 15.71 11.33 10.26
N MET A 383 15.16 10.15 10.03
CA MET A 383 13.70 9.94 9.93
C MET A 383 12.98 10.41 11.19
N ARG A 384 13.54 10.12 12.38
CA ARG A 384 12.99 10.55 13.67
C ARG A 384 13.14 12.05 13.90
N GLU A 385 14.23 12.67 13.46
CA GLU A 385 14.44 14.13 13.54
C GLU A 385 13.35 14.90 12.78
N VAL A 386 12.88 14.39 11.65
CA VAL A 386 11.76 14.97 10.88
C VAL A 386 10.40 14.73 11.57
N GLY A 387 10.34 13.86 12.55
CA GLY A 387 9.10 13.54 13.28
C GLY A 387 8.28 12.40 12.68
N HIS A 388 8.84 11.64 11.74
CA HIS A 388 8.18 10.46 11.19
C HIS A 388 8.16 9.30 12.18
N PHE A 389 7.03 8.58 12.22
CA PHE A 389 6.90 7.35 12.98
C PHE A 389 7.19 6.15 12.08
N PRO A 390 8.19 5.31 12.45
CA PRO A 390 8.52 4.11 11.69
C PRO A 390 7.38 3.09 11.79
N ASP A 391 7.15 2.38 10.69
CA ASP A 391 6.30 1.20 10.70
C ASP A 391 7.00 -0.01 11.36
N SER A 392 6.27 -1.11 11.53
CA SER A 392 6.82 -2.33 12.15
C SER A 392 7.94 -2.97 11.33
N ASN A 393 7.94 -2.82 10.02
CA ASN A 393 8.98 -3.36 9.14
C ASN A 393 10.29 -2.58 9.32
N VAL A 394 10.23 -1.25 9.32
CA VAL A 394 11.40 -0.39 9.60
C VAL A 394 11.97 -0.69 10.98
N ILE A 395 11.11 -0.85 12.00
CA ILE A 395 11.56 -1.20 13.35
C ILE A 395 12.33 -2.54 13.34
N ALA A 396 11.80 -3.55 12.66
CA ALA A 396 12.47 -4.85 12.53
C ALA A 396 13.87 -4.72 11.90
N LEU A 397 13.99 -3.96 10.80
CA LEU A 397 15.26 -3.73 10.12
C LEU A 397 16.26 -2.99 11.00
N VAL A 398 15.81 -1.98 11.75
CA VAL A 398 16.67 -1.19 12.67
C VAL A 398 17.11 -2.02 13.88
N LEU A 399 16.21 -2.84 14.46
CA LEU A 399 16.57 -3.76 15.54
C LEU A 399 17.62 -4.78 15.08
N ASN A 400 17.47 -5.32 13.87
CA ASN A 400 18.48 -6.18 13.27
C ASN A 400 19.83 -5.45 13.11
N ALA A 401 19.81 -4.20 12.64
CA ALA A 401 21.01 -3.38 12.48
C ALA A 401 21.72 -3.14 13.82
N PHE A 402 20.98 -2.74 14.88
CA PHE A 402 21.53 -2.63 16.23
C PHE A 402 22.13 -3.94 16.73
N GLY A 403 21.47 -5.07 16.49
CA GLY A 403 21.98 -6.39 16.86
C GLY A 403 23.30 -6.74 16.17
N LYS A 404 23.42 -6.47 14.87
CA LYS A 404 24.66 -6.70 14.10
C LYS A 404 25.82 -5.81 14.53
N LEU A 405 25.51 -4.58 14.95
CA LEU A 405 26.50 -3.64 15.51
C LEU A 405 26.76 -3.85 17.00
N ARG A 406 26.07 -4.80 17.65
CA ARG A 406 26.14 -5.10 19.09
C ARG A 406 25.72 -3.92 19.99
N GLU A 407 24.87 -3.04 19.48
CA GLU A 407 24.31 -1.91 20.23
C GLU A 407 23.01 -2.33 20.95
N PHE A 408 23.08 -3.36 21.77
CA PHE A 408 21.91 -4.01 22.38
C PHE A 408 21.08 -3.07 23.27
N ASP A 409 21.72 -2.12 23.94
CA ASP A 409 21.04 -1.17 24.83
C ASP A 409 20.15 -0.20 24.04
N LYS A 410 20.57 0.20 22.83
CA LYS A 410 19.77 1.03 21.93
C LYS A 410 18.59 0.25 21.35
N ALA A 411 18.80 -1.02 21.00
CA ALA A 411 17.73 -1.90 20.55
C ALA A 411 16.65 -2.06 21.62
N ASP A 412 17.05 -2.34 22.86
CA ASP A 412 16.14 -2.48 24.00
C ASP A 412 15.37 -1.18 24.28
N ALA A 413 16.07 -0.04 24.27
CA ALA A 413 15.43 1.26 24.46
C ALA A 413 14.39 1.59 23.37
N LEU A 414 14.74 1.31 22.10
CA LEU A 414 13.81 1.52 20.97
C LEU A 414 12.58 0.62 21.11
N TYR A 415 12.76 -0.66 21.36
CA TYR A 415 11.68 -1.63 21.52
C TYR A 415 10.72 -1.23 22.66
N LYS A 416 11.25 -0.88 23.85
CA LYS A 416 10.46 -0.43 24.99
C LYS A 416 9.70 0.86 24.69
N GLN A 417 10.37 1.85 24.10
CA GLN A 417 9.74 3.13 23.74
C GLN A 417 8.56 2.95 22.79
N MET A 418 8.70 2.08 21.80
CA MET A 418 7.64 1.82 20.82
C MET A 418 6.50 0.99 21.42
N TYR A 419 6.84 0.03 22.29
CA TYR A 419 5.84 -0.76 23.02
C TYR A 419 4.99 0.11 23.97
N GLU A 420 5.62 1.05 24.71
CA GLU A 420 4.94 2.00 25.60
C GLU A 420 4.04 2.98 24.83
N LYS A 421 4.38 3.30 23.59
CA LYS A 421 3.54 4.12 22.71
C LYS A 421 2.35 3.37 22.10
N GLY A 422 2.17 2.09 22.45
CA GLY A 422 1.06 1.28 21.99
C GLY A 422 1.21 0.75 20.56
N CYS A 423 2.43 0.70 20.00
CA CYS A 423 2.68 0.06 18.72
C CYS A 423 2.42 -1.44 18.82
N VAL A 424 1.56 -1.94 17.95
CA VAL A 424 1.33 -3.38 17.80
C VAL A 424 2.41 -3.94 16.89
N PHE A 425 3.25 -4.78 17.45
CA PHE A 425 4.30 -5.44 16.67
C PHE A 425 3.82 -6.78 16.11
N PRO A 426 4.22 -7.15 14.89
CA PRO A 426 4.11 -8.53 14.42
C PRO A 426 5.04 -9.45 15.21
N ASP A 427 4.74 -10.74 15.21
CA ASP A 427 5.47 -11.76 15.97
C ASP A 427 6.97 -11.76 15.69
N GLU A 428 7.36 -11.47 14.44
CA GLU A 428 8.76 -11.43 13.98
C GLU A 428 9.60 -10.39 14.74
N VAL A 429 9.04 -9.23 15.07
CA VAL A 429 9.74 -8.18 15.83
C VAL A 429 10.00 -8.65 17.28
N HIS A 430 9.02 -9.32 17.88
CA HIS A 430 9.16 -9.91 19.21
C HIS A 430 10.23 -11.00 19.23
N PHE A 431 10.24 -11.86 18.20
CA PHE A 431 11.20 -12.94 18.06
C PHE A 431 12.62 -12.40 17.83
N GLN A 432 12.77 -11.33 17.05
CA GLN A 432 14.07 -10.65 16.90
C GLN A 432 14.59 -10.11 18.23
N MET A 433 13.74 -9.52 19.07
CA MET A 433 14.16 -9.05 20.38
C MET A 433 14.60 -10.21 21.30
N LEU A 434 13.90 -11.33 21.27
CA LEU A 434 14.32 -12.54 21.98
C LEU A 434 15.71 -13.02 21.51
N ASP A 435 15.94 -13.08 20.19
CA ASP A 435 17.24 -13.44 19.61
C ASP A 435 18.35 -12.45 20.04
N LEU A 436 18.05 -11.15 20.12
CA LEU A 436 19.01 -10.14 20.58
C LEU A 436 19.37 -10.30 22.06
N TYR A 437 18.39 -10.56 22.94
CA TYR A 437 18.65 -10.87 24.34
C TYR A 437 19.44 -12.18 24.48
N GLY A 438 19.13 -13.18 23.67
CA GLY A 438 19.90 -14.44 23.59
C GLY A 438 21.35 -14.21 23.17
N ALA A 439 21.59 -13.39 22.14
CA ALA A 439 22.92 -13.04 21.66
C ALA A 439 23.74 -12.28 22.71
N ARG A 440 23.10 -11.46 23.54
CA ARG A 440 23.69 -10.77 24.70
C ARG A 440 23.92 -11.71 25.90
N ARG A 441 23.34 -12.93 25.88
CA ARG A 441 23.27 -13.89 26.99
C ARG A 441 22.48 -13.35 28.21
N ASP A 442 21.53 -12.44 27.97
CA ASP A 442 20.66 -11.92 29.03
C ASP A 442 19.40 -12.79 29.15
N PHE A 443 19.56 -13.97 29.71
CA PHE A 443 18.50 -14.95 29.85
C PHE A 443 17.34 -14.50 30.77
N LYS A 444 17.59 -13.52 31.67
CA LYS A 444 16.53 -12.93 32.49
C LYS A 444 15.55 -12.15 31.62
N MET A 445 16.06 -11.37 30.66
CA MET A 445 15.22 -10.65 29.73
C MET A 445 14.53 -11.60 28.75
N VAL A 446 15.18 -12.68 28.31
CA VAL A 446 14.54 -13.73 27.49
C VAL A 446 13.34 -14.31 28.21
N GLU A 447 13.48 -14.74 29.49
CA GLU A 447 12.38 -15.29 30.28
C GLU A 447 11.26 -14.27 30.52
N SER A 448 11.60 -13.03 30.87
CA SER A 448 10.62 -11.98 31.12
C SER A 448 9.79 -11.65 29.87
N LEU A 449 10.44 -11.54 28.71
CA LEU A 449 9.73 -11.28 27.46
C LEU A 449 8.93 -12.51 27.02
N PHE A 450 9.47 -13.72 27.13
CA PHE A 450 8.78 -14.97 26.85
C PHE A 450 7.49 -15.11 27.66
N GLU A 451 7.50 -14.87 28.98
CA GLU A 451 6.32 -14.99 29.83
C GLU A 451 5.22 -13.99 29.44
N LYS A 452 5.63 -12.76 29.08
CA LYS A 452 4.69 -11.75 28.56
C LYS A 452 4.04 -12.19 27.27
N LEU A 453 4.84 -12.70 26.32
CA LEU A 453 4.36 -13.13 25.00
C LEU A 453 3.55 -14.42 25.07
N ASP A 454 3.90 -15.38 25.93
CA ASP A 454 3.18 -16.65 26.12
C ASP A 454 1.77 -16.44 26.72
N SER A 455 1.58 -15.34 27.46
CA SER A 455 0.27 -14.92 27.96
C SER A 455 -0.57 -14.15 26.94
N HIS A 456 0.04 -13.67 25.84
CA HIS A 456 -0.66 -12.86 24.85
C HIS A 456 -1.50 -13.74 23.89
N PRO A 457 -2.80 -13.40 23.65
CA PRO A 457 -3.70 -14.28 22.89
C PRO A 457 -3.38 -14.38 21.41
N ASN A 458 -2.75 -13.36 20.82
CA ASN A 458 -2.56 -13.22 19.37
C ASN A 458 -1.21 -13.71 18.84
N ILE A 459 -0.32 -14.23 19.69
CA ILE A 459 1.02 -14.67 19.30
C ILE A 459 1.02 -16.15 18.94
N ASN A 460 1.77 -16.52 17.90
CA ASN A 460 2.01 -17.92 17.53
C ASN A 460 2.88 -18.62 18.59
N LYS A 461 2.20 -19.26 19.55
CA LYS A 461 2.86 -19.92 20.68
C LYS A 461 3.83 -21.03 20.28
N LYS A 462 3.52 -21.77 19.21
CA LYS A 462 4.42 -22.85 18.73
C LYS A 462 5.76 -22.28 18.27
N GLU A 463 5.71 -21.23 17.50
CA GLU A 463 6.90 -20.56 16.98
C GLU A 463 7.68 -19.85 18.09
N LEU A 464 6.98 -19.17 19.01
CA LEU A 464 7.59 -18.57 20.20
C LEU A 464 8.40 -19.57 21.02
N HIS A 465 7.82 -20.73 21.35
CA HIS A 465 8.52 -21.77 22.13
C HIS A 465 9.74 -22.33 21.37
N PHE A 466 9.60 -22.49 20.05
CA PHE A 466 10.70 -22.95 19.20
C PHE A 466 11.86 -21.95 19.15
N VAL A 467 11.56 -20.66 18.98
CA VAL A 467 12.58 -19.59 18.99
C VAL A 467 13.32 -19.56 20.32
N VAL A 468 12.60 -19.59 21.46
CA VAL A 468 13.22 -19.55 22.78
C VAL A 468 14.04 -20.81 23.07
N ALA A 469 13.56 -22.00 22.67
CA ALA A 469 14.33 -23.23 22.79
C ALA A 469 15.65 -23.17 22.00
N ASN A 470 15.60 -22.70 20.76
CA ASN A 470 16.81 -22.49 19.93
C ASN A 470 17.81 -21.50 20.57
N ILE A 471 17.32 -20.44 21.21
CA ILE A 471 18.18 -19.47 21.92
C ILE A 471 18.94 -20.16 23.05
N TYR A 472 18.28 -21.02 23.84
CA TYR A 472 18.91 -21.77 24.90
C TYR A 472 19.86 -22.85 24.36
N GLU A 473 19.51 -23.56 23.29
CA GLU A 473 20.38 -24.53 22.62
C GLU A 473 21.69 -23.92 22.11
N ARG A 474 21.60 -22.75 21.44
CA ARG A 474 22.77 -21.98 20.96
C ARG A 474 23.68 -21.50 22.12
N ALA A 475 23.14 -21.44 23.32
CA ALA A 475 23.88 -21.06 24.53
C ALA A 475 24.32 -22.25 25.37
N ASP A 476 24.23 -23.50 24.86
CA ASP A 476 24.53 -24.75 25.52
C ASP A 476 23.70 -25.05 26.79
N ARG A 477 22.51 -24.44 26.89
CA ARG A 477 21.58 -24.59 28.02
C ARG A 477 20.47 -25.58 27.70
N PHE A 478 20.80 -26.82 27.41
CA PHE A 478 19.88 -27.86 26.94
C PHE A 478 18.75 -28.20 27.93
N ASN A 479 18.97 -28.08 29.24
CA ASN A 479 17.95 -28.32 30.26
C ASN A 479 16.84 -27.26 30.17
N ASP A 480 17.18 -25.99 29.94
CA ASP A 480 16.22 -24.91 29.80
C ASP A 480 15.46 -25.03 28.50
N ALA A 481 16.17 -25.37 27.40
CA ALA A 481 15.52 -25.63 26.11
C ALA A 481 14.46 -26.76 26.23
N SER A 482 14.82 -27.88 26.87
CA SER A 482 13.88 -28.99 27.11
C SER A 482 12.69 -28.57 27.99
N ARG A 483 12.92 -27.73 29.01
CA ARG A 483 11.84 -27.17 29.86
C ARG A 483 10.82 -26.37 29.04
N ILE A 484 11.30 -25.52 28.13
CA ILE A 484 10.44 -24.70 27.27
C ILE A 484 9.62 -25.58 26.30
N MET A 485 10.25 -26.56 25.66
CA MET A 485 9.56 -27.48 24.74
C MET A 485 8.52 -28.37 25.47
N ASN A 486 8.81 -28.81 26.68
CA ASN A 486 7.85 -29.56 27.49
C ASN A 486 6.62 -28.73 27.90
N ARG A 487 6.78 -27.41 28.18
CA ARG A 487 5.65 -26.50 28.42
C ARG A 487 4.69 -26.43 27.24
N MET A 488 5.22 -26.48 26.00
CA MET A 488 4.41 -26.50 24.78
C MET A 488 3.54 -27.77 24.70
N ASN A 489 4.13 -28.93 25.02
CA ASN A 489 3.44 -30.23 24.94
C ASN A 489 2.34 -30.39 26.02
N HIS A 490 2.53 -29.82 27.21
CA HIS A 490 1.54 -29.86 28.30
C HIS A 490 0.33 -28.92 28.11
N LYS A 491 0.42 -27.89 27.27
CA LYS A 491 -0.72 -26.99 26.95
C LYS A 491 -1.54 -27.46 25.74
N ASN A 492 -1.09 -28.48 25.01
CA ASN A 492 -1.79 -29.07 23.87
C ASN A 492 -2.56 -30.37 24.24
N ASN A 493 -2.46 -30.85 25.49
CA ASN A 493 -3.27 -31.88 26.09
C ASN A 493 -4.26 -31.28 27.11
#